data_f0c75b7fbd49445b5c634e2c810fcf68
#
_entry.id   f0c75b7fbd49445b5c634e2c810fcf68
#
_cell.length_a   1.000
_cell.length_b   1.000
_cell.length_c   1.000
_cell.angle_alpha   90.00
_cell.angle_beta   90.00
_cell.angle_gamma   90.00
#
_symmetry.space_group_name_H-M   'P 1'
#
loop_
_entity.id
_entity.type
_entity.pdbx_description
1 polymer ?
#
loop_
_entity_poly.entity_id
_entity_poly.type
_entity_poly.pdbx_seq_one_letter_code
_entity_poly.pdbx_strand_id
1 'polypeptide(L)'
;MVLRKDTSGAAKSFDSASMARQNGSLQGHLLIAHPQIDDGRFARAVIVMCQHDDQSAMGVVINHRAARMNLGKLYETLDIGAPRFCADQPVHIGGPVETNRGFVLHTQDHMLPESLSVTHCLLYTSPSPRDSV
;
A
#
# COMPACT_ATOMS: atom_id res chain seq x y z
N MET A 1 -1.99 1.46 -4.35
CA MET A 1 -1.27 2.68 -4.60
C MET A 1 0.21 2.43 -4.63
N VAL A 2 0.86 2.96 -5.62
CA VAL A 2 2.31 2.85 -5.78
C VAL A 2 2.94 4.19 -5.42
N LEU A 3 3.83 4.20 -4.45
CA LEU A 3 4.70 5.32 -4.18
C LEU A 3 6.03 5.02 -4.84
N ARG A 4 6.23 5.55 -6.03
CA ARG A 4 7.51 5.39 -6.71
C ARG A 4 8.54 6.31 -6.07
N LYS A 5 9.72 5.79 -5.87
CA LYS A 5 10.85 6.59 -5.41
C LYS A 5 11.18 7.60 -6.49
N ASP A 6 10.80 8.82 -6.24
CA ASP A 6 11.35 9.90 -7.02
C ASP A 6 12.74 10.21 -6.48
N THR A 7 13.72 10.31 -7.35
CA THR A 7 15.10 10.62 -7.01
C THR A 7 15.28 12.02 -6.41
N SER A 8 14.25 12.83 -6.41
CA SER A 8 14.29 14.19 -5.86
C SER A 8 14.14 14.29 -4.33
N GLY A 9 14.17 13.17 -3.61
CA GLY A 9 14.64 13.15 -2.24
C GLY A 9 13.88 13.88 -1.17
N ALA A 10 12.54 13.85 -1.15
CA ALA A 10 11.79 14.26 0.03
C ALA A 10 12.00 13.33 1.24
N ALA A 11 12.66 12.20 1.06
CA ALA A 11 12.94 11.21 2.09
C ALA A 11 14.27 11.46 2.84
N LYS A 12 14.94 12.58 2.60
CA LYS A 12 16.29 12.82 3.16
C LYS A 12 16.35 13.19 4.64
N SER A 13 15.24 13.33 5.32
CA SER A 13 15.24 13.85 6.69
C SER A 13 14.95 12.80 7.77
N PHE A 14 15.03 11.52 7.45
CA PHE A 14 14.72 10.48 8.44
C PHE A 14 15.96 9.67 8.81
N ASP A 15 16.35 9.77 10.08
CA ASP A 15 17.47 9.01 10.66
C ASP A 15 17.25 7.49 10.77
N SER A 16 16.11 6.99 10.40
CA SER A 16 15.93 5.55 10.17
C SER A 16 16.85 5.02 9.06
N ALA A 17 17.47 5.92 8.34
CA ALA A 17 18.53 5.62 7.40
C ALA A 17 19.74 4.86 8.03
N SER A 18 19.91 4.88 9.34
CA SER A 18 21.01 4.13 9.95
C SER A 18 20.78 2.62 9.95
N MET A 19 19.54 2.17 10.10
CA MET A 19 19.21 0.74 10.00
C MET A 19 19.10 0.25 8.55
N ALA A 20 18.60 1.11 7.66
CA ALA A 20 18.53 0.80 6.23
C ALA A 20 19.89 0.69 5.57
N ARG A 21 20.92 1.31 6.13
CA ARG A 21 22.28 1.28 5.59
C ARG A 21 22.93 -0.10 5.59
N GLN A 22 22.44 -1.02 6.39
CA GLN A 22 23.02 -2.37 6.42
C GLN A 22 22.59 -3.24 5.24
N ASN A 23 21.39 -2.98 4.68
CA ASN A 23 20.87 -3.74 3.55
C ASN A 23 20.37 -2.88 2.39
N GLY A 24 20.43 -1.55 2.49
CA GLY A 24 20.00 -0.64 1.43
C GLY A 24 18.50 -0.62 1.10
N SER A 25 17.70 -1.49 1.72
CA SER A 25 16.29 -1.64 1.42
C SER A 25 15.41 -1.31 2.62
N LEU A 26 14.33 -0.56 2.35
CA LEU A 26 13.28 -0.27 3.33
C LEU A 26 12.09 -1.22 3.22
N GLN A 27 12.17 -2.24 2.38
CA GLN A 27 11.08 -3.20 2.21
C GLN A 27 10.68 -3.81 3.55
N GLY A 28 9.38 -3.87 3.81
CA GLY A 28 8.84 -4.36 5.07
C GLY A 28 8.85 -3.36 6.22
N HIS A 29 9.37 -2.14 6.00
CA HIS A 29 9.37 -1.08 6.99
C HIS A 29 8.10 -0.24 6.90
N LEU A 30 7.76 0.41 8.02
CA LEU A 30 6.74 1.44 8.05
C LEU A 30 7.40 2.81 7.94
N LEU A 31 6.89 3.64 7.03
CA LEU A 31 7.22 5.04 6.95
C LEU A 31 6.10 5.84 7.60
N ILE A 32 6.46 6.68 8.56
CA ILE A 32 5.51 7.52 9.27
C ILE A 32 5.76 8.96 8.86
N ALA A 33 4.72 9.64 8.38
CA ALA A 33 4.83 11.03 7.95
C ALA A 33 5.20 11.92 9.14
N HIS A 34 6.21 12.76 8.94
CA HIS A 34 6.59 13.75 9.95
C HIS A 34 5.42 14.72 10.20
N PRO A 35 5.20 15.18 11.46
CA PRO A 35 4.08 16.07 11.78
C PRO A 35 4.04 17.38 10.99
N GLN A 36 5.16 17.81 10.46
CA GLN A 36 5.25 19.03 9.63
C GLN A 36 4.82 18.82 8.18
N ILE A 37 4.54 17.60 7.76
CA ILE A 37 4.02 17.33 6.42
C ILE A 37 2.55 17.77 6.39
N ASP A 38 2.27 18.83 5.68
CA ASP A 38 0.94 19.40 5.52
C ASP A 38 0.28 19.06 4.17
N ASP A 39 1.00 18.40 3.29
CA ASP A 39 0.41 17.85 2.06
C ASP A 39 -0.68 16.84 2.42
N GLY A 40 -1.93 17.16 2.08
CA GLY A 40 -3.08 16.34 2.45
C GLY A 40 -3.04 14.89 1.95
N ARG A 41 -2.22 14.62 0.93
CA ARG A 41 -2.04 13.26 0.41
C ARG A 41 -1.22 12.38 1.35
N PHE A 42 -0.34 12.99 2.13
CA PHE A 42 0.61 12.28 2.99
C PHE A 42 0.52 12.69 4.46
N ALA A 43 -0.26 13.72 4.79
CA ALA A 43 -0.40 14.18 6.16
C ALA A 43 -0.85 13.04 7.07
N ARG A 44 -0.11 12.80 8.14
CA ARG A 44 -0.35 11.73 9.11
C ARG A 44 -0.37 10.33 8.49
N ALA A 45 0.24 10.15 7.33
CA ALA A 45 0.24 8.86 6.65
C ALA A 45 1.17 7.87 7.33
N VAL A 46 0.72 6.62 7.37
CA VAL A 46 1.55 5.46 7.67
C VAL A 46 1.61 4.63 6.40
N ILE A 47 2.82 4.37 5.91
CA ILE A 47 3.06 3.70 4.64
C ILE A 47 3.80 2.40 4.91
N VAL A 48 3.27 1.29 4.38
CA VAL A 48 4.00 0.03 4.32
C VAL A 48 4.83 0.00 3.05
N MET A 49 6.14 -0.16 3.19
CA MET A 49 7.02 -0.32 2.04
C MET A 49 6.94 -1.75 1.54
N CYS A 50 6.22 -1.93 0.45
CA CYS A 50 5.98 -3.24 -0.15
C CYS A 50 7.16 -3.73 -0.98
N GLN A 51 7.86 -2.82 -1.64
CA GLN A 51 9.02 -3.11 -2.47
C GLN A 51 9.99 -1.94 -2.41
N HIS A 52 11.27 -2.24 -2.31
CA HIS A 52 12.31 -1.22 -2.37
C HIS A 52 13.62 -1.83 -2.84
N ASP A 53 14.11 -1.35 -3.97
CA ASP A 53 15.42 -1.70 -4.53
C ASP A 53 16.09 -0.46 -5.12
N ASP A 54 17.21 -0.64 -5.79
CA ASP A 54 17.97 0.48 -6.37
C ASP A 54 17.23 1.18 -7.52
N GLN A 55 16.27 0.50 -8.13
CA GLN A 55 15.55 0.99 -9.30
C GLN A 55 14.19 1.56 -8.96
N SER A 56 13.52 1.02 -7.95
CA SER A 56 12.14 1.35 -7.66
C SER A 56 11.79 1.23 -6.19
N ALA A 57 10.73 1.92 -5.81
CA ALA A 57 10.11 1.76 -4.50
C ALA A 57 8.59 1.81 -4.66
N MET A 58 7.91 0.96 -3.92
CA MET A 58 6.47 0.94 -3.85
C MET A 58 6.01 0.86 -2.41
N GLY A 59 5.13 1.77 -2.02
CA GLY A 59 4.53 1.79 -0.70
C GLY A 59 3.02 1.99 -0.78
N VAL A 60 2.33 1.54 0.25
CA VAL A 60 0.88 1.66 0.36
C VAL A 60 0.54 2.36 1.67
N VAL A 61 -0.24 3.44 1.59
CA VAL A 61 -0.79 4.11 2.78
C VAL A 61 -1.87 3.22 3.37
N ILE A 62 -1.77 2.92 4.67
CA ILE A 62 -2.66 1.95 5.32
C ILE A 62 -3.65 2.57 6.30
N ASN A 63 -3.60 3.87 6.52
CA ASN A 63 -4.42 4.54 7.54
C ASN A 63 -5.32 5.67 7.02
N HIS A 64 -5.42 5.85 5.71
CA HIS A 64 -6.35 6.81 5.12
C HIS A 64 -7.59 6.09 4.58
N ARG A 65 -8.71 6.25 5.27
CA ARG A 65 -9.98 5.65 4.83
C ARG A 65 -10.55 6.39 3.64
N ALA A 66 -11.06 5.64 2.67
CA ALA A 66 -11.87 6.20 1.59
C ALA A 66 -13.22 6.65 2.15
N ALA A 67 -13.58 7.91 1.92
CA ALA A 67 -14.88 8.42 2.37
C ALA A 67 -16.02 7.68 1.64
N ARG A 68 -17.01 7.24 2.41
CA ARG A 68 -18.23 6.62 1.87
C ARG A 68 -17.99 5.35 1.05
N MET A 69 -16.87 4.68 1.26
CA MET A 69 -16.55 3.44 0.57
C MET A 69 -16.31 2.33 1.60
N ASN A 70 -16.90 1.18 1.37
CA ASN A 70 -16.62 -0.04 2.10
C ASN A 70 -16.46 -1.20 1.13
N LEU A 71 -16.10 -2.37 1.62
CA LEU A 71 -15.92 -3.53 0.76
C LEU A 71 -17.19 -3.90 0.01
N GLY A 72 -18.35 -3.82 0.65
CA GLY A 72 -19.62 -4.12 0.01
C GLY A 72 -19.87 -3.25 -1.23
N LYS A 73 -19.64 -1.94 -1.11
CA LYS A 73 -19.77 -1.02 -2.24
C LYS A 73 -18.73 -1.26 -3.32
N LEU A 74 -17.51 -1.60 -2.92
CA LEU A 74 -16.46 -1.92 -3.88
C LEU A 74 -16.83 -3.15 -4.70
N TYR A 75 -17.30 -4.22 -4.05
CA TYR A 75 -17.76 -5.42 -4.72
C TYR A 75 -18.93 -5.15 -5.66
N GLU A 76 -19.89 -4.30 -5.24
CA GLU A 76 -20.99 -3.88 -6.11
C GLU A 76 -20.47 -3.15 -7.36
N THR A 77 -19.52 -2.24 -7.19
CA THR A 77 -18.92 -1.48 -8.29
C THR A 77 -18.19 -2.40 -9.28
N LEU A 78 -17.59 -3.47 -8.78
CA LEU A 78 -16.89 -4.45 -9.60
C LEU A 78 -17.81 -5.56 -10.13
N ASP A 79 -19.09 -5.50 -9.81
CA ASP A 79 -20.08 -6.53 -10.18
C ASP A 79 -19.68 -7.94 -9.70
N ILE A 80 -19.21 -8.02 -8.47
CA ILE A 80 -18.79 -9.25 -7.82
C ILE A 80 -19.65 -9.46 -6.57
N GLY A 81 -20.04 -10.71 -6.31
CA GLY A 81 -20.79 -11.04 -5.11
C GLY A 81 -19.98 -10.79 -3.84
N ALA A 82 -20.48 -9.90 -2.98
CA ALA A 82 -19.79 -9.56 -1.74
C ALA A 82 -20.02 -10.62 -0.65
N PRO A 83 -18.96 -11.04 0.07
CA PRO A 83 -19.13 -11.83 1.27
C PRO A 83 -19.89 -11.03 2.33
N ARG A 84 -20.93 -11.61 2.92
CA ARG A 84 -21.82 -10.90 3.85
C ARG A 84 -21.11 -10.44 5.12
N PHE A 85 -20.09 -11.15 5.55
CA PHE A 85 -19.41 -10.90 6.83
C PHE A 85 -18.34 -9.82 6.77
N CYS A 86 -18.00 -9.29 5.59
CA CYS A 86 -16.98 -8.25 5.48
C CYS A 86 -17.44 -7.02 4.67
N ALA A 87 -18.72 -6.93 4.34
CA ALA A 87 -19.26 -5.84 3.54
C ALA A 87 -19.05 -4.45 4.18
N ASP A 88 -19.08 -4.38 5.50
CA ASP A 88 -18.92 -3.12 6.25
C ASP A 88 -17.46 -2.71 6.46
N GLN A 89 -16.50 -3.54 6.06
CA GLN A 89 -15.10 -3.20 6.26
C GLN A 89 -14.69 -2.01 5.42
N PRO A 90 -13.88 -1.08 5.98
CA PRO A 90 -13.47 0.10 5.26
C PRO A 90 -12.48 -0.24 4.14
N VAL A 91 -12.57 0.52 3.07
CA VAL A 91 -11.57 0.55 2.01
C VAL A 91 -10.68 1.77 2.25
N HIS A 92 -9.39 1.62 2.04
CA HIS A 92 -8.41 2.68 2.25
C HIS A 92 -7.93 3.26 0.92
N ILE A 93 -7.60 4.55 0.95
CA ILE A 93 -6.89 5.20 -0.14
C ILE A 93 -5.41 4.94 0.07
N GLY A 94 -4.86 4.07 -0.74
CA GLY A 94 -3.46 3.71 -0.66
C GLY A 94 -2.50 4.80 -1.11
N GLY A 95 -3.01 5.98 -1.57
CA GLY A 95 -2.29 7.22 -1.89
C GLY A 95 -2.53 7.74 -3.31
N PRO A 96 -1.76 8.75 -3.75
CA PRO A 96 -2.11 9.55 -4.93
C PRO A 96 -1.73 8.95 -6.28
N VAL A 97 -0.90 7.90 -6.31
CA VAL A 97 -0.41 7.29 -7.55
C VAL A 97 -1.20 6.04 -7.88
N GLU A 98 -1.57 5.87 -9.15
CA GLU A 98 -2.34 4.71 -9.62
C GLU A 98 -3.62 4.48 -8.80
N THR A 99 -4.43 5.52 -8.66
CA THR A 99 -5.62 5.54 -7.79
C THR A 99 -6.70 4.55 -8.21
N ASN A 100 -6.71 4.11 -9.46
CA ASN A 100 -7.66 3.14 -10.00
C ASN A 100 -7.17 1.69 -9.87
N ARG A 101 -6.02 1.46 -9.28
CA ARG A 101 -5.46 0.14 -9.06
C ARG A 101 -5.67 -0.30 -7.61
N GLY A 102 -6.19 -1.51 -7.43
CA GLY A 102 -6.40 -2.08 -6.10
C GLY A 102 -5.19 -2.88 -5.61
N PHE A 103 -4.94 -2.81 -4.31
CA PHE A 103 -3.94 -3.63 -3.64
C PHE A 103 -4.55 -4.26 -2.40
N VAL A 104 -4.26 -5.52 -2.18
CA VAL A 104 -4.66 -6.25 -0.98
C VAL A 104 -3.40 -6.62 -0.21
N LEU A 105 -3.31 -6.16 1.03
CA LEU A 105 -2.30 -6.65 1.98
C LEU A 105 -2.90 -7.81 2.76
N HIS A 106 -2.19 -8.91 2.82
CA HIS A 106 -2.70 -10.13 3.46
C HIS A 106 -1.56 -10.97 4.03
N THR A 107 -1.94 -11.96 4.82
CA THR A 107 -1.01 -12.93 5.41
C THR A 107 -0.74 -14.08 4.45
N GLN A 108 0.24 -14.89 4.77
CA GLN A 108 0.70 -15.97 3.88
C GLN A 108 -0.22 -17.19 3.84
N ASP A 109 -1.24 -17.25 4.68
CA ASP A 109 -2.22 -18.32 4.68
C ASP A 109 -3.08 -18.35 3.42
N HIS A 110 -3.04 -17.29 2.63
CA HIS A 110 -3.70 -17.21 1.33
C HIS A 110 -2.73 -16.65 0.30
N MET A 111 -2.17 -17.49 -0.53
CA MET A 111 -1.22 -17.10 -1.58
C MET A 111 -1.78 -17.38 -2.95
N LEU A 112 -1.70 -16.38 -3.82
CA LEU A 112 -1.97 -16.53 -5.24
C LEU A 112 -0.64 -16.50 -6.01
N PRO A 113 -0.61 -17.02 -7.26
CA PRO A 113 0.61 -16.99 -8.07
C PRO A 113 1.19 -15.58 -8.26
N GLU A 114 0.33 -14.56 -8.30
CA GLU A 114 0.71 -13.16 -8.43
C GLU A 114 1.00 -12.45 -7.10
N SER A 115 0.87 -13.14 -5.97
CA SER A 115 1.17 -12.55 -4.66
C SER A 115 2.67 -12.32 -4.50
N LEU A 116 3.02 -11.14 -4.01
CA LEU A 116 4.40 -10.73 -3.80
C LEU A 116 4.67 -10.56 -2.31
N SER A 117 5.82 -11.06 -1.87
CA SER A 117 6.22 -11.00 -0.47
C SER A 117 6.75 -9.63 -0.09
N VAL A 118 6.20 -9.06 0.98
CA VAL A 118 6.73 -7.85 1.61
C VAL A 118 7.70 -8.23 2.73
N THR A 119 7.22 -9.09 3.64
CA THR A 119 8.01 -9.71 4.69
C THR A 119 7.70 -11.19 4.75
N HIS A 120 8.30 -11.91 5.71
CA HIS A 120 8.02 -13.32 5.91
C HIS A 120 6.52 -13.63 6.10
N CYS A 121 5.78 -12.72 6.75
CA CYS A 121 4.37 -12.95 7.10
C CYS A 121 3.39 -12.00 6.38
N LEU A 122 3.87 -11.05 5.59
CA LEU A 122 3.04 -10.07 4.90
C LEU A 122 3.28 -10.11 3.40
N LEU A 123 2.21 -10.28 2.67
CA LEU A 123 2.21 -10.30 1.21
C LEU A 123 1.29 -9.21 0.68
N TYR A 124 1.47 -8.86 -0.58
CA TYR A 124 0.49 -8.04 -1.28
C TYR A 124 0.14 -8.68 -2.63
N THR A 125 -1.10 -8.47 -3.02
CA THR A 125 -1.61 -8.90 -4.32
C THR A 125 -2.30 -7.70 -4.96
N SER A 126 -2.02 -7.47 -6.22
CA SER A 126 -2.69 -6.46 -7.00
C SER A 126 -3.50 -7.15 -8.10
N PRO A 127 -4.76 -7.53 -7.79
CA PRO A 127 -5.62 -8.09 -8.81
C PRO A 127 -5.89 -7.02 -9.86
N SER A 128 -5.53 -7.28 -11.10
CA SER A 128 -5.82 -6.39 -12.19
C SER A 128 -7.20 -6.71 -12.75
N PRO A 129 -8.12 -5.73 -12.88
CA PRO A 129 -9.41 -5.97 -13.52
C PRO A 129 -9.27 -6.46 -14.97
N ARG A 130 -8.13 -6.22 -15.58
CA ARG A 130 -7.85 -6.66 -16.95
C ARG A 130 -7.50 -8.14 -17.04
N ASP A 131 -7.00 -8.72 -15.96
CA ASP A 131 -6.60 -10.12 -15.92
C ASP A 131 -7.80 -11.03 -15.73
N SER A 132 -8.95 -10.47 -15.42
CA SER A 132 -10.22 -11.18 -15.27
C SER A 132 -11.01 -11.30 -16.58
N VAL A 133 -10.44 -10.84 -17.67
CA VAL A 133 -11.06 -10.92 -19.01
C VAL A 133 -10.48 -12.08 -19.79
#